data_1c62e7540484609f53ae672d26f5ae2f
#
_entry.id   1c62e7540484609f53ae672d26f5ae2f
#
_cell.length_a   1.000
_cell.length_b   1.000
_cell.length_c   1.000
_cell.angle_alpha   90.00
_cell.angle_beta   90.00
_cell.angle_gamma   90.00
#
_symmetry.space_group_name_H-M   'P 1'
#
loop_
_entity.id
_entity.type
_entity.pdbx_description
1 polymer ?
#
loop_
_entity_poly.entity_id
_entity_poly.type
_entity_poly.pdbx_seq_one_letter_code
_entity_poly.pdbx_strand_id
1 'polypeptide(L)' 'MKNLRLKSARAALDMSQQQLADAVGVSRQTINAIEKGDY' A
#
# COMPACT_ATOMS: atom_id res chain seq x y z
N MET A 1 -6.03 12.11 -4.93
CA MET A 1 -5.92 11.15 -6.05
C MET A 1 -5.44 9.81 -5.53
N LYS A 2 -6.04 8.73 -5.97
CA LYS A 2 -5.68 7.40 -5.49
C LYS A 2 -4.29 6.99 -6.01
N ASN A 3 -3.53 6.31 -5.18
CA ASN A 3 -2.22 5.82 -5.58
C ASN A 3 -2.35 4.44 -6.21
N LEU A 4 -2.73 4.41 -7.48
CA LEU A 4 -2.92 3.16 -8.21
C LEU A 4 -1.60 2.45 -8.50
N ARG A 5 -0.50 3.20 -8.53
CA ARG A 5 0.82 2.60 -8.78
C ARG A 5 1.24 1.72 -7.60
N LEU A 6 1.02 2.20 -6.38
CA LEU A 6 1.33 1.40 -5.19
C LEU A 6 0.47 0.15 -5.15
N LYS A 7 -0.82 0.29 -5.41
CA LYS A 7 -1.73 -0.83 -5.42
C LYS A 7 -1.36 -1.84 -6.49
N SER A 8 -1.02 -1.37 -7.70
CA SER A 8 -0.61 -2.24 -8.80
C SER A 8 0.68 -2.97 -8.50
N ALA A 9 1.67 -2.28 -7.93
CA ALA A 9 2.94 -2.90 -7.57
C ALA A 9 2.74 -3.99 -6.52
N ARG A 10 1.88 -3.71 -5.53
CA ARG A 10 1.56 -4.67 -4.48
C ARG A 10 0.88 -5.92 -5.07
N ALA A 11 -0.07 -5.71 -5.98
CA ALA A 11 -0.78 -6.81 -6.63
C ALA A 11 0.16 -7.64 -7.50
N ALA A 12 1.08 -6.99 -8.19
CA ALA A 12 2.05 -7.68 -9.05
C ALA A 12 2.98 -8.57 -8.24
N LEU A 13 3.26 -8.20 -6.98
CA LEU A 13 4.10 -8.99 -6.09
C LEU A 13 3.27 -9.92 -5.19
N ASP A 14 1.96 -9.97 -5.41
CA ASP A 14 1.03 -10.80 -4.63
C ASP A 14 1.13 -10.52 -3.13
N MET A 15 1.25 -9.25 -2.78
CA MET A 15 1.38 -8.82 -1.39
C MET A 15 0.07 -8.26 -0.86
N SER A 16 -0.22 -8.56 0.41
CA SER A 16 -1.30 -7.91 1.12
C SER A 16 -0.85 -6.51 1.58
N GLN A 17 -1.80 -5.68 2.01
CA GLN A 17 -1.46 -4.38 2.58
C GLN A 17 -0.54 -4.53 3.80
N GLN A 18 -0.79 -5.56 4.61
CA GLN A 18 0.03 -5.81 5.80
C GLN A 18 1.44 -6.21 5.42
N GLN A 19 1.59 -7.05 4.41
CA GLN A 19 2.91 -7.46 3.93
C GLN A 19 3.71 -6.26 3.40
N LEU A 20 3.05 -5.40 2.64
CA LEU A 20 3.70 -4.19 2.14
C LEU A 20 4.08 -3.26 3.29
N ALA A 21 3.18 -3.07 4.26
CA ALA A 21 3.45 -2.22 5.41
C ALA A 21 4.66 -2.72 6.18
N ASP A 22 4.75 -4.02 6.40
CA ASP A 22 5.89 -4.63 7.09
C ASP A 22 7.19 -4.42 6.30
N ALA A 23 7.12 -4.55 4.98
CA ALA A 23 8.30 -4.41 4.12
C ALA A 23 8.85 -2.99 4.13
N VAL A 24 7.99 -1.98 4.20
CA VAL A 24 8.44 -0.58 4.18
C VAL A 24 8.53 0.04 5.57
N GLY A 25 8.13 -0.70 6.61
CA GLY A 25 8.27 -0.25 7.99
C GLY A 25 7.22 0.74 8.45
N VAL A 26 6.01 0.64 7.94
CA VAL A 26 4.90 1.50 8.34
C VAL A 26 3.70 0.64 8.75
N SER A 27 2.65 1.28 9.28
CA SER A 27 1.44 0.55 9.64
C SER A 27 0.57 0.27 8.41
N ARG A 28 -0.29 -0.74 8.53
CA ARG A 28 -1.24 -1.05 7.45
C ARG A 28 -2.17 0.13 7.19
N GLN A 29 -2.53 0.86 8.23
CA GLN A 29 -3.38 2.04 8.09
C GLN A 29 -2.73 3.08 7.19
N THR A 30 -1.40 3.25 7.30
CA THR A 30 -0.65 4.16 6.44
C THR A 30 -0.74 3.73 4.98
N ILE A 31 -0.54 2.44 4.71
CA ILE A 31 -0.63 1.91 3.35
C ILE A 31 -2.04 2.12 2.80
N ASN A 32 -3.05 1.85 3.60
CA ASN A 32 -4.45 2.02 3.19
C ASN A 32 -4.73 3.49 2.84
N ALA A 33 -4.25 4.43 3.65
CA ALA A 33 -4.43 5.86 3.40
C ALA A 33 -3.75 6.29 2.10
N ILE A 34 -2.54 5.81 1.86
CA ILE A 34 -1.80 6.12 0.63
C ILE A 34 -2.57 5.59 -0.59
N GLU A 35 -3.07 4.36 -0.52
CA GLU A 35 -3.80 3.76 -1.64
C GLU A 35 -5.11 4.46 -1.91
N LYS A 36 -5.73 5.03 -0.89
CA LYS A 36 -6.96 5.82 -1.05
C LYS A 36 -6.71 7.21 -1.60
N GLY A 37 -5.47 7.68 -1.49
CA GLY A 37 -5.13 9.04 -1.90
C GLY A 37 -5.38 10.08 -0.80
N ASP A 38 -5.34 9.67 0.46
CA ASP A 38 -5.53 10.57 1.60
C ASP A 38 -4.24 11.29 1.99
N TYR A 39 -3.19 11.05 1.26
CA TYR A 39 -1.89 11.71 1.44
C TYR A 39 -1.69 12.73 0.34
#